data_ce73c898dc00160a009278a20640ecab
#
_entry.id   ce73c898dc00160a009278a20640ecab
#
_cell.length_a   1.000
_cell.length_b   1.000
_cell.length_c   1.000
_cell.angle_alpha   90.00
_cell.angle_beta   90.00
_cell.angle_gamma   90.00
#
_symmetry.space_group_name_H-M   'P 1'
#
loop_
_entity.id
_entity.type
_entity.pdbx_description
1 polymer ?
#
loop_
_entity_poly.entity_id
_entity_poly.type
_entity_poly.pdbx_seq_one_letter_code
_entity_poly.pdbx_strand_id
1 'polypeptide(L)'
;MSAVRLARGYTGRDLLIKFEGCYHGHVDSLMVNSGSGLATFGIASSPGIPQDTVATTLVAPLDDEEAVEFLFKEHGDDIAAVVIEPLPANNGLLVQRHEYLAKLRSLCDEHGALLIFDEVISGFRFKDGSYGDISGVTPDITALGKVIGGGLPVGCLLYTSDAADDVIS
;
A
#
# COMPACT_ATOMS: atom_id res chain seq x y z
N MET A 1 9.04 3.91 1.39
CA MET A 1 9.43 4.57 2.66
C MET A 1 8.73 5.91 2.85
N SER A 2 8.92 6.91 1.98
CA SER A 2 8.32 8.24 2.16
C SER A 2 6.78 8.23 2.19
N ALA A 3 6.14 7.44 1.33
CA ALA A 3 4.68 7.26 1.35
C ALA A 3 4.13 6.77 2.69
N VAL A 4 4.80 5.77 3.30
CA VAL A 4 4.42 5.26 4.63
C VAL A 4 4.56 6.32 5.71
N ARG A 5 5.66 7.09 5.67
CA ARG A 5 5.89 8.15 6.64
C ARG A 5 4.86 9.28 6.49
N LEU A 6 4.53 9.64 5.25
CA LEU A 6 3.50 10.63 4.95
C LEU A 6 2.12 10.17 5.48
N ALA A 7 1.74 8.92 5.18
CA ALA A 7 0.47 8.37 5.63
C ALA A 7 0.33 8.35 7.15
N ARG A 8 1.37 7.89 7.85
CA ARG A 8 1.39 7.89 9.33
C ARG A 8 1.35 9.29 9.90
N GLY A 9 2.11 10.24 9.33
CA GLY A 9 2.12 11.63 9.77
C GLY A 9 0.78 12.31 9.60
N TYR A 10 0.12 12.08 8.46
CA TYR A 10 -1.18 12.66 8.16
C TYR A 10 -2.31 12.10 9.04
N THR A 11 -2.37 10.78 9.20
CA THR A 11 -3.44 10.13 9.96
C THR A 11 -3.21 10.12 11.47
N GLY A 12 -1.97 10.30 11.93
CA GLY A 12 -1.57 10.10 13.32
C GLY A 12 -1.64 8.64 13.78
N ARG A 13 -1.66 7.67 12.86
CA ARG A 13 -1.83 6.23 13.10
C ARG A 13 -0.61 5.44 12.67
N ASP A 14 -0.44 4.24 13.20
CA ASP A 14 0.78 3.45 13.00
C ASP A 14 0.63 2.23 12.08
N LEU A 15 -0.55 1.58 12.07
CA LEU A 15 -0.73 0.32 11.37
C LEU A 15 -0.81 0.49 9.84
N LEU A 16 -0.24 -0.47 9.14
CA LEU A 16 -0.35 -0.60 7.69
C LEU A 16 -1.01 -1.93 7.34
N ILE A 17 -1.79 -1.96 6.27
CA ILE A 17 -2.18 -3.20 5.60
C ILE A 17 -1.36 -3.33 4.33
N LYS A 18 -0.76 -4.52 4.12
CA LYS A 18 -0.18 -4.92 2.84
C LYS A 18 -0.68 -6.30 2.42
N PHE A 19 -0.38 -6.72 1.21
CA PHE A 19 -0.87 -7.98 0.66
C PHE A 19 0.25 -8.98 0.40
N GLU A 20 -0.07 -10.28 0.55
CA GLU A 20 0.82 -11.38 0.19
C GLU A 20 1.25 -11.25 -1.27
N GLY A 21 2.51 -11.56 -1.54
CA GLY A 21 3.08 -11.49 -2.89
C GLY A 21 3.38 -10.08 -3.41
N CYS A 22 2.87 -9.01 -2.80
CA CYS A 22 3.23 -7.64 -3.16
C CYS A 22 4.60 -7.26 -2.61
N TYR A 23 5.40 -6.56 -3.45
CA TYR A 23 6.74 -6.10 -3.11
C TYR A 23 6.83 -4.57 -3.15
N HIS A 24 7.24 -3.98 -2.04
CA HIS A 24 7.26 -2.53 -1.84
C HIS A 24 8.65 -1.98 -1.50
N GLY A 25 9.69 -2.55 -2.09
CA GLY A 25 11.07 -2.16 -1.80
C GLY A 25 11.60 -2.75 -0.49
N HIS A 26 12.63 -2.13 0.07
CA HIS A 26 13.37 -2.66 1.22
C HIS A 26 13.13 -1.89 2.53
N VAL A 27 12.02 -1.19 2.66
CA VAL A 27 11.67 -0.57 3.95
C VAL A 27 11.23 -1.65 4.94
N ASP A 28 11.85 -1.67 6.11
CA ASP A 28 11.70 -2.74 7.10
C ASP A 28 10.24 -3.07 7.44
N SER A 29 9.41 -2.04 7.62
CA SER A 29 7.98 -2.23 7.94
C SER A 29 7.18 -2.95 6.85
N LEU A 30 7.64 -2.96 5.59
CA LEU A 30 6.97 -3.66 4.49
C LEU A 30 7.69 -4.96 4.08
N MET A 31 8.83 -5.27 4.71
CA MET A 31 9.53 -6.55 4.52
C MET A 31 8.98 -7.61 5.47
N VAL A 32 7.73 -7.94 5.29
CA VAL A 32 6.96 -8.86 6.13
C VAL A 32 6.23 -9.90 5.28
N ASN A 33 6.09 -11.09 5.83
CA ASN A 33 5.23 -12.16 5.31
C ASN A 33 4.04 -12.35 6.25
N SER A 34 2.99 -13.00 5.76
CA SER A 34 1.88 -13.40 6.62
C SER A 34 2.33 -14.41 7.68
N GLY A 35 1.71 -14.32 8.86
CA GLY A 35 1.77 -15.36 9.86
C GLY A 35 0.82 -16.53 9.51
N SER A 36 0.57 -17.42 10.47
CA SER A 36 -0.40 -18.50 10.32
C SER A 36 -1.82 -17.97 10.57
N GLY A 37 -2.60 -17.74 9.52
CA GLY A 37 -3.98 -17.26 9.63
C GLY A 37 -4.43 -16.46 8.40
N LEU A 38 -5.73 -16.16 8.32
CA LEU A 38 -6.35 -15.44 7.19
C LEU A 38 -5.85 -13.99 7.05
N ALA A 39 -5.59 -13.32 8.18
CA ALA A 39 -5.05 -11.97 8.21
C ALA A 39 -4.36 -11.76 9.56
N THR A 40 -3.08 -11.45 9.57
CA THR A 40 -2.27 -11.44 10.79
C THR A 40 -1.19 -10.36 10.76
N PHE A 41 -0.67 -10.03 11.93
CA PHE A 41 0.56 -9.23 12.03
C PHE A 41 1.71 -9.93 11.31
N GLY A 42 2.51 -9.13 10.61
CA GLY A 42 3.61 -9.62 9.78
C GLY A 42 4.72 -10.30 10.58
N ILE A 43 5.35 -11.26 9.94
CA ILE A 43 6.58 -11.89 10.40
C ILE A 43 7.71 -11.38 9.53
N ALA A 44 8.84 -10.95 10.12
CA ALA A 44 9.98 -10.45 9.36
C ALA A 44 10.39 -11.44 8.26
N SER A 45 10.45 -10.95 7.01
CA SER A 45 10.83 -11.77 5.85
C SER A 45 12.33 -11.88 5.65
N SER A 46 13.12 -11.12 6.40
CA SER A 46 14.58 -11.06 6.28
C SER A 46 15.26 -10.96 7.64
N PRO A 47 16.43 -11.60 7.85
CA PRO A 47 17.24 -11.38 9.02
C PRO A 47 17.64 -9.91 9.19
N GLY A 48 17.68 -9.43 10.43
CA GLY A 48 18.09 -8.06 10.75
C GLY A 48 16.96 -7.05 10.85
N ILE A 49 15.72 -7.45 10.58
CA ILE A 49 14.53 -6.59 10.77
C ILE A 49 14.04 -6.77 12.21
N PRO A 50 13.95 -5.68 13.00
CA PRO A 50 13.42 -5.77 14.37
C PRO A 50 11.95 -6.19 14.39
N GLN A 51 11.56 -7.06 15.32
CA GLN A 51 10.19 -7.55 15.42
C GLN A 51 9.19 -6.41 15.68
N ASP A 52 9.56 -5.43 16.47
CA ASP A 52 8.70 -4.26 16.76
C ASP A 52 8.38 -3.44 15.51
N THR A 53 9.28 -3.43 14.52
CA THR A 53 9.05 -2.73 13.25
C THR A 53 7.99 -3.43 12.39
N VAL A 54 8.00 -4.76 12.36
CA VAL A 54 7.04 -5.55 11.58
C VAL A 54 5.70 -5.69 12.29
N ALA A 55 5.66 -5.53 13.61
CA ALA A 55 4.43 -5.56 14.40
C ALA A 55 3.44 -4.43 14.04
N THR A 56 3.89 -3.43 13.29
CA THR A 56 3.03 -2.35 12.78
C THR A 56 2.47 -2.61 11.38
N THR A 57 2.62 -3.83 10.85
CA THR A 57 2.13 -4.18 9.51
C THR A 57 1.28 -5.44 9.56
N LEU A 58 0.04 -5.29 9.12
CA LEU A 58 -0.92 -6.36 8.92
C LEU A 58 -0.77 -6.90 7.49
N VAL A 59 -0.83 -8.20 7.32
CA VAL A 59 -0.72 -8.85 6.02
C VAL A 59 -2.01 -9.60 5.74
N ALA A 60 -2.64 -9.31 4.61
CA ALA A 60 -3.82 -9.99 4.10
C ALA A 60 -3.52 -10.79 2.83
N PRO A 61 -4.26 -11.86 2.56
CA PRO A 61 -4.24 -12.48 1.24
C PRO A 61 -4.68 -11.47 0.17
N LEU A 62 -4.08 -11.57 -1.02
CA LEU A 62 -4.45 -10.71 -2.13
C LEU A 62 -5.82 -11.14 -2.69
N ASP A 63 -6.66 -10.18 -3.08
CA ASP A 63 -8.00 -10.38 -3.62
C ASP A 63 -9.00 -11.05 -2.65
N ASP A 64 -8.76 -10.98 -1.36
CA ASP A 64 -9.63 -11.48 -0.29
C ASP A 64 -10.31 -10.32 0.44
N GLU A 65 -11.58 -10.05 0.08
CA GLU A 65 -12.36 -8.96 0.66
C GLU A 65 -12.71 -9.21 2.13
N GLU A 66 -13.02 -10.47 2.51
CA GLU A 66 -13.39 -10.83 3.87
C GLU A 66 -12.22 -10.62 4.83
N ALA A 67 -11.00 -10.98 4.40
CA ALA A 67 -9.80 -10.78 5.19
C ALA A 67 -9.53 -9.29 5.46
N VAL A 68 -9.72 -8.42 4.46
CA VAL A 68 -9.51 -6.98 4.62
C VAL A 68 -10.61 -6.36 5.48
N GLU A 69 -11.87 -6.73 5.27
CA GLU A 69 -12.99 -6.29 6.13
C GLU A 69 -12.76 -6.66 7.60
N PHE A 70 -12.28 -7.88 7.84
CA PHE A 70 -11.93 -8.33 9.18
C PHE A 70 -10.85 -7.43 9.82
N LEU A 71 -9.78 -7.11 9.07
CA LEU A 71 -8.72 -6.23 9.57
C LEU A 71 -9.23 -4.83 9.91
N PHE A 72 -10.07 -4.24 9.06
CA PHE A 72 -10.66 -2.94 9.34
C PHE A 72 -11.64 -2.97 10.52
N LYS A 73 -12.40 -4.05 10.67
CA LYS A 73 -13.28 -4.23 11.83
C LYS A 73 -12.52 -4.28 13.15
N GLU A 74 -11.38 -4.97 13.17
CA GLU A 74 -10.60 -5.16 14.40
C GLU A 74 -9.64 -4.00 14.71
N HIS A 75 -9.15 -3.28 13.67
CA HIS A 75 -8.05 -2.31 13.81
C HIS A 75 -8.30 -0.98 13.08
N GLY A 76 -9.50 -0.72 12.57
CA GLY A 76 -9.77 0.41 11.66
C GLY A 76 -9.33 1.77 12.19
N ASP A 77 -9.43 2.00 13.49
CA ASP A 77 -9.03 3.26 14.13
C ASP A 77 -7.50 3.46 14.18
N ASP A 78 -6.72 2.39 14.04
CA ASP A 78 -5.26 2.42 14.11
C ASP A 78 -4.59 2.29 12.73
N ILE A 79 -5.37 1.97 11.68
CA ILE A 79 -4.84 1.79 10.32
C ILE A 79 -4.56 3.16 9.70
N ALA A 80 -3.28 3.43 9.42
CA ALA A 80 -2.83 4.61 8.70
C ALA A 80 -3.06 4.49 7.19
N ALA A 81 -2.74 3.32 6.63
CA ALA A 81 -2.86 3.12 5.19
C ALA A 81 -2.97 1.64 4.77
N VAL A 82 -3.59 1.45 3.61
CA VAL A 82 -3.52 0.23 2.80
C VAL A 82 -2.52 0.45 1.68
N VAL A 83 -1.54 -0.44 1.53
CA VAL A 83 -0.51 -0.39 0.48
C VAL A 83 -0.69 -1.57 -0.46
N ILE A 84 -0.95 -1.30 -1.74
CA ILE A 84 -1.16 -2.34 -2.75
C ILE A 84 -0.44 -2.00 -4.06
N GLU A 85 0.14 -3.02 -4.71
CA GLU A 85 0.41 -2.94 -6.14
C GLU A 85 -0.91 -3.24 -6.88
N PRO A 86 -1.50 -2.29 -7.64
CA PRO A 86 -2.75 -2.56 -8.35
C PRO A 86 -2.56 -3.59 -9.47
N LEU A 87 -1.31 -3.83 -9.85
CA LEU A 87 -0.89 -4.90 -10.74
C LEU A 87 0.42 -5.52 -10.22
N PRO A 88 0.38 -6.47 -9.27
CA PRO A 88 1.56 -7.15 -8.77
C PRO A 88 2.33 -7.89 -9.86
N ALA A 89 3.46 -7.34 -10.28
CA ALA A 89 4.23 -7.89 -11.37
C ALA A 89 5.23 -8.96 -10.92
N ASN A 90 5.77 -8.82 -9.71
CA ASN A 90 6.72 -9.80 -9.16
C ASN A 90 6.06 -11.14 -8.83
N ASN A 91 4.75 -11.17 -8.68
CA ASN A 91 3.95 -12.35 -8.36
C ASN A 91 3.19 -12.92 -9.57
N GLY A 92 3.65 -12.65 -10.80
CA GLY A 92 3.10 -13.23 -12.02
C GLY A 92 2.13 -12.33 -12.78
N LEU A 93 2.24 -11.02 -12.63
CA LEU A 93 1.41 -10.03 -13.33
C LEU A 93 -0.10 -10.21 -13.05
N LEU A 94 -0.44 -10.27 -11.78
CA LEU A 94 -1.81 -10.52 -11.32
C LEU A 94 -2.66 -9.26 -11.43
N VAL A 95 -3.54 -9.21 -12.43
CA VAL A 95 -4.49 -8.10 -12.59
C VAL A 95 -5.51 -8.17 -11.45
N GLN A 96 -5.57 -7.11 -10.64
CA GLN A 96 -6.56 -7.03 -9.57
C GLN A 96 -7.93 -6.68 -10.15
N ARG A 97 -8.99 -7.29 -9.58
CA ARG A 97 -10.36 -6.93 -9.93
C ARG A 97 -10.63 -5.45 -9.58
N HIS A 98 -11.28 -4.73 -10.46
CA HIS A 98 -11.62 -3.34 -10.21
C HIS A 98 -12.55 -3.19 -9.00
N GLU A 99 -13.45 -4.14 -8.79
CA GLU A 99 -14.35 -4.22 -7.65
C GLU A 99 -13.58 -4.36 -6.33
N TYR A 100 -12.50 -5.17 -6.33
CA TYR A 100 -11.63 -5.31 -5.16
C TYR A 100 -10.90 -4.00 -4.82
N LEU A 101 -10.34 -3.32 -5.82
CA LEU A 101 -9.71 -2.02 -5.62
C LEU A 101 -10.70 -0.97 -5.13
N ALA A 102 -11.93 -0.97 -5.67
CA ALA A 102 -13.01 -0.10 -5.22
C ALA A 102 -13.44 -0.41 -3.77
N LYS A 103 -13.45 -1.71 -3.39
CA LYS A 103 -13.70 -2.12 -2.01
C LYS A 103 -12.64 -1.59 -1.05
N LEU A 104 -11.35 -1.68 -1.41
CA LEU A 104 -10.27 -1.11 -0.60
C LEU A 104 -10.43 0.41 -0.45
N ARG A 105 -10.81 1.12 -1.52
CA ARG A 105 -11.08 2.55 -1.46
C ARG A 105 -12.20 2.86 -0.48
N SER A 106 -13.32 2.14 -0.59
CA SER A 106 -14.48 2.33 0.30
C SER A 106 -14.13 2.11 1.78
N LEU A 107 -13.38 1.06 2.09
CA LEU A 107 -12.94 0.79 3.46
C LEU A 107 -11.99 1.87 3.99
N CYS A 108 -11.07 2.33 3.16
CA CYS A 108 -10.20 3.44 3.53
C CYS A 108 -11.00 4.72 3.83
N ASP A 109 -11.98 5.06 2.98
CA ASP A 109 -12.84 6.24 3.17
C ASP A 109 -13.67 6.14 4.46
N GLU A 110 -14.27 4.98 4.72
CA GLU A 110 -15.09 4.74 5.90
C GLU A 110 -14.30 4.89 7.20
N HIS A 111 -13.06 4.42 7.22
CA HIS A 111 -12.22 4.42 8.42
C HIS A 111 -11.22 5.58 8.48
N GLY A 112 -11.17 6.45 7.48
CA GLY A 112 -10.21 7.57 7.42
C GLY A 112 -8.75 7.11 7.28
N ALA A 113 -8.52 5.93 6.69
CA ALA A 113 -7.21 5.43 6.30
C ALA A 113 -6.85 5.90 4.88
N LEU A 114 -5.57 5.90 4.52
CA LEU A 114 -5.16 6.26 3.17
C LEU A 114 -4.97 5.03 2.28
N LEU A 115 -5.36 5.14 1.01
CA LEU A 115 -5.08 4.14 -0.01
C LEU A 115 -3.81 4.53 -0.78
N ILE A 116 -2.79 3.67 -0.74
CA ILE A 116 -1.52 3.86 -1.44
C ILE A 116 -1.43 2.86 -2.59
N PHE A 117 -1.36 3.35 -3.82
CA PHE A 117 -1.00 2.53 -4.97
C PHE A 117 0.51 2.56 -5.20
N ASP A 118 1.13 1.40 -5.08
CA ASP A 118 2.51 1.20 -5.52
C ASP A 118 2.52 0.91 -7.02
N GLU A 119 2.70 1.97 -7.79
CA GLU A 119 2.77 1.93 -9.25
C GLU A 119 4.20 2.04 -9.78
N VAL A 120 5.17 1.66 -8.99
CA VAL A 120 6.58 1.64 -9.40
C VAL A 120 6.80 0.74 -10.63
N ILE A 121 5.94 -0.26 -10.85
CA ILE A 121 5.96 -1.07 -12.07
C ILE A 121 4.85 -0.67 -13.05
N SER A 122 3.61 -0.51 -12.59
CA SER A 122 2.44 -0.30 -13.46
C SER A 122 2.36 1.11 -14.07
N GLY A 123 2.81 2.14 -13.35
CA GLY A 123 2.72 3.53 -13.79
C GLY A 123 3.37 3.76 -15.16
N PHE A 124 2.68 4.44 -16.05
CA PHE A 124 3.09 4.76 -17.42
C PHE A 124 3.44 3.57 -18.33
N ARG A 125 2.99 2.34 -17.98
CA ARG A 125 3.24 1.17 -18.82
C ARG A 125 2.08 0.76 -19.70
N PHE A 126 0.85 1.05 -19.27
CA PHE A 126 -0.36 0.61 -19.97
C PHE A 126 -1.11 1.78 -20.58
N LYS A 127 -0.92 2.98 -20.05
CA LYS A 127 -1.53 4.23 -20.48
C LYS A 127 -0.61 5.39 -20.05
N ASP A 128 -0.80 6.55 -20.64
CA ASP A 128 -0.20 7.82 -20.18
C ASP A 128 -0.84 8.19 -18.84
N GLY A 129 -0.26 7.71 -17.74
CA GLY A 129 -0.78 7.95 -16.39
C GLY A 129 -0.69 6.74 -15.47
N SER A 130 -1.58 6.72 -14.50
CA SER A 130 -1.62 5.72 -13.45
C SER A 130 -2.55 4.54 -13.79
N TYR A 131 -2.38 3.42 -13.10
CA TYR A 131 -3.34 2.32 -13.15
C TYR A 131 -4.68 2.71 -12.49
N GLY A 132 -4.68 3.69 -11.60
CA GLY A 132 -5.89 4.31 -11.07
C GLY A 132 -6.82 4.81 -12.17
N ASP A 133 -6.28 5.41 -13.25
CA ASP A 133 -7.06 5.85 -14.42
C ASP A 133 -7.70 4.71 -15.20
N ILE A 134 -7.13 3.50 -15.10
CA ILE A 134 -7.64 2.28 -15.75
C ILE A 134 -8.70 1.62 -14.89
N SER A 135 -8.43 1.50 -13.59
CA SER A 135 -9.34 0.85 -12.63
C SER A 135 -10.53 1.72 -12.24
N GLY A 136 -10.46 3.04 -12.48
CA GLY A 136 -11.46 4.00 -12.01
C GLY A 136 -11.39 4.26 -10.49
N VAL A 137 -10.31 3.84 -9.84
CA VAL A 137 -10.08 4.04 -8.40
C VAL A 137 -8.96 5.02 -8.19
N THR A 138 -9.22 6.13 -7.51
CA THR A 138 -8.22 7.14 -7.18
C THR A 138 -7.61 6.84 -5.81
N PRO A 139 -6.30 6.53 -5.73
CA PRO A 139 -5.61 6.43 -4.45
C PRO A 139 -5.32 7.82 -3.88
N ASP A 140 -5.06 7.90 -2.57
CA ASP A 140 -4.60 9.12 -1.92
C ASP A 140 -3.13 9.40 -2.24
N ILE A 141 -2.34 8.33 -2.37
CA ILE A 141 -0.90 8.40 -2.67
C ILE A 141 -0.57 7.40 -3.78
N THR A 142 0.16 7.85 -4.79
CA THR A 142 0.73 6.98 -5.83
C THR A 142 2.26 7.04 -5.77
N ALA A 143 2.90 5.88 -5.59
CA ALA A 143 4.35 5.75 -5.68
C ALA A 143 4.76 5.37 -7.11
N LEU A 144 5.65 6.15 -7.70
CA LEU A 144 6.15 5.96 -9.07
C LEU A 144 7.67 5.76 -9.06
N GLY A 145 8.17 5.03 -10.05
CA GLY A 145 9.60 4.76 -10.20
C GLY A 145 9.91 4.10 -11.54
N LYS A 146 11.04 3.42 -11.61
CA LYS A 146 11.47 2.65 -12.80
C LYS A 146 11.34 3.44 -14.12
N VAL A 147 10.27 3.20 -14.88
CA VAL A 147 10.11 3.76 -16.24
C VAL A 147 10.15 5.29 -16.27
N ILE A 148 9.64 5.97 -15.24
CA ILE A 148 9.67 7.44 -15.20
C ILE A 148 11.09 8.02 -15.16
N GLY A 149 12.05 7.23 -14.70
CA GLY A 149 13.46 7.65 -14.64
C GLY A 149 14.21 7.53 -15.95
N GLY A 150 13.68 6.80 -16.96
CA GLY A 150 14.37 6.59 -18.24
C GLY A 150 15.75 5.95 -18.09
N GLY A 151 15.96 5.15 -17.03
CA GLY A 151 17.26 4.56 -16.66
C GLY A 151 17.99 5.28 -15.53
N LEU A 152 17.54 6.47 -15.13
CA LEU A 152 18.07 7.17 -13.96
C LEU A 152 17.39 6.71 -12.65
N PRO A 153 18.05 6.82 -11.49
CA PRO A 153 17.49 6.43 -10.19
C PRO A 153 16.48 7.47 -9.67
N VAL A 154 15.28 7.49 -10.26
CA VAL A 154 14.20 8.42 -9.92
C VAL A 154 13.08 7.68 -9.21
N GLY A 155 12.56 8.29 -8.15
CA GLY A 155 11.32 7.92 -7.49
C GLY A 155 10.46 9.16 -7.28
N CYS A 156 9.14 9.00 -7.39
CA CYS A 156 8.19 10.09 -7.22
C CYS A 156 7.01 9.63 -6.37
N LEU A 157 6.47 10.55 -5.57
CA LEU A 157 5.19 10.39 -4.91
C LEU A 157 4.24 11.45 -5.46
N LEU A 158 3.08 11.00 -5.91
CA LEU A 158 1.93 11.86 -6.19
C LEU A 158 0.94 11.68 -5.05
N TYR A 159 0.38 12.76 -4.56
CA TYR A 159 -0.64 12.75 -3.52
C TYR A 159 -1.64 13.89 -3.76
N THR A 160 -2.84 13.75 -3.23
CA THR A 160 -3.86 14.79 -3.28
C THR A 160 -3.45 15.96 -2.40
N SER A 161 -3.70 17.19 -2.83
CA SER A 161 -3.07 18.44 -2.39
C SER A 161 -3.09 18.75 -0.89
N ASP A 162 -4.06 18.27 -0.15
CA ASP A 162 -4.25 18.67 1.25
C ASP A 162 -3.36 17.92 2.25
N ALA A 163 -2.85 16.74 1.86
CA ALA A 163 -2.03 15.91 2.77
C ALA A 163 -0.58 16.39 2.95
N ALA A 164 -0.08 17.27 2.09
CA ALA A 164 1.32 17.68 2.10
C ALA A 164 1.59 18.95 2.90
N ASP A 165 0.65 19.86 2.91
CA ASP A 165 0.83 21.17 3.53
C ASP A 165 0.89 21.06 5.06
N ASP A 166 0.25 20.03 5.63
CA ASP A 166 0.21 19.81 7.08
C ASP A 166 1.42 19.02 7.63
N VAL A 167 2.21 18.34 6.80
CA VAL A 167 3.30 17.45 7.25
C VAL A 167 4.70 18.05 7.05
N ILE A 168 4.81 19.16 6.31
CA ILE A 168 6.11 19.81 5.97
C ILE A 168 6.39 21.05 6.83
N SER A 169 5.47 21.46 7.69
CA SER A 169 5.64 22.61 8.59
C SER A 169 6.34 22.27 9.91
#